data_18000803e2c583be29e6d88b58243098
#
_entry.id   18000803e2c583be29e6d88b58243098
#
_cell.length_a   1.000
_cell.length_b   1.000
_cell.length_c   1.000
_cell.angle_alpha   90.00
_cell.angle_beta   90.00
_cell.angle_gamma   90.00
#
_symmetry.space_group_name_H-M   'P 1'
#
loop_
_entity.id
_entity.type
_entity.pdbx_description
1 polymer ?
#
loop_
_entity_poly.entity_id
_entity_poly.type
_entity_poly.pdbx_seq_one_letter_code
_entity_poly.pdbx_strand_id
1 'polypeptide(L)'
;MTVTAPAAPAKVYFTNLRTHARESQLDKLKRLIRRAGIEQIDFENKFVAIKIHFGELGNLSFLRPNYARAVADVVKELGGKPFLTDCNTLYVGSRKNALEHIDTAYQNGFTPYATGCQIIIADGLKGTDEALVPVEGGEYVREAKIGQALMDADIVISLTHFKGHEQAGFGGAMKNLGMGGGSRAGKMEQHAAGKPNVSTEHCVGCRACEKICAHNAVSFDGTRERELASGATRTVHVAAIDHDRCVGCGRCIAACNQDCIKPGYDAAADVLNCKIAEYTKAVVDGRPSFHISLAMDISPNCDCHPENDTPIVSDIGMFASFDPVAIDQACADAVMASEPLPNTELTDSAAKMEHNHEHLEGEQAKDPFCITHPDTDWRVCIAHAEKIGLGTSKYELIEVK
;
A
#
# COMPACT_ATOMS: atom_id res chain seq x y z
N MET A 1 -37.66 3.26 -0.64
CA MET A 1 -36.49 2.51 -0.18
C MET A 1 -36.55 1.15 -0.85
N THR A 2 -35.84 0.97 -1.95
CA THR A 2 -35.68 -0.34 -2.59
C THR A 2 -34.69 -1.12 -1.75
N VAL A 3 -35.13 -2.13 -1.04
CA VAL A 3 -34.29 -3.12 -0.37
C VAL A 3 -33.61 -3.89 -1.50
N THR A 4 -32.35 -3.53 -1.83
CA THR A 4 -31.54 -4.35 -2.71
C THR A 4 -31.31 -5.69 -2.02
N ALA A 5 -31.53 -6.79 -2.75
CA ALA A 5 -31.22 -8.11 -2.24
C ALA A 5 -29.75 -8.16 -1.80
N PRO A 6 -29.41 -8.88 -0.71
CA PRO A 6 -28.02 -8.99 -0.28
C PRO A 6 -27.19 -9.56 -1.43
N ALA A 7 -26.04 -8.93 -1.72
CA ALA A 7 -25.11 -9.42 -2.72
C ALA A 7 -24.74 -10.88 -2.42
N ALA A 8 -24.64 -11.71 -3.45
CA ALA A 8 -24.18 -13.10 -3.28
C ALA A 8 -22.74 -13.09 -2.72
N PRO A 9 -22.37 -14.07 -1.87
CA PRO A 9 -21.02 -14.17 -1.35
C PRO A 9 -19.99 -14.24 -2.49
N ALA A 10 -18.91 -13.48 -2.38
CA ALA A 10 -17.77 -13.58 -3.31
C ALA A 10 -17.00 -14.87 -3.07
N LYS A 11 -16.36 -15.41 -4.12
CA LYS A 11 -15.50 -16.59 -3.98
C LYS A 11 -14.09 -16.18 -3.62
N VAL A 12 -13.57 -16.72 -2.53
CA VAL A 12 -12.17 -16.61 -2.15
C VAL A 12 -11.54 -17.98 -2.15
N TYR A 13 -10.52 -18.18 -2.95
CA TYR A 13 -9.80 -19.44 -3.05
C TYR A 13 -8.58 -19.39 -2.13
N PHE A 14 -8.33 -20.48 -1.43
CA PHE A 14 -7.28 -20.58 -0.42
C PHE A 14 -6.44 -21.84 -0.61
N THR A 15 -5.13 -21.74 -0.37
CA THR A 15 -4.25 -22.89 -0.19
C THR A 15 -3.22 -22.57 0.90
N ASN A 16 -2.95 -23.56 1.78
CA ASN A 16 -1.91 -23.43 2.80
C ASN A 16 -0.51 -23.56 2.19
N LEU A 17 0.55 -23.35 3.00
CA LEU A 17 1.95 -23.40 2.56
C LEU A 17 2.58 -24.79 2.64
N ARG A 18 1.86 -25.80 3.10
CA ARG A 18 2.40 -27.16 3.16
C ARG A 18 2.55 -27.72 1.77
N THR A 19 3.71 -28.29 1.48
CA THR A 19 4.06 -28.88 0.18
C THR A 19 4.33 -30.38 0.31
N HIS A 20 4.27 -31.08 -0.81
CA HIS A 20 4.61 -32.50 -0.94
C HIS A 20 5.75 -32.70 -1.94
N ALA A 21 6.29 -33.88 -1.99
CA ALA A 21 7.27 -34.23 -3.02
C ALA A 21 6.71 -33.93 -4.42
N ARG A 22 7.49 -33.25 -5.24
CA ARG A 22 7.19 -32.84 -6.62
C ARG A 22 6.26 -31.63 -6.79
N GLU A 23 5.91 -30.91 -5.71
CA GLU A 23 5.14 -29.65 -5.80
C GLU A 23 5.77 -28.59 -4.91
N SER A 24 6.16 -27.48 -5.47
CA SER A 24 6.67 -26.31 -4.74
C SER A 24 5.53 -25.37 -4.33
N GLN A 25 5.81 -24.41 -3.43
CA GLN A 25 4.85 -23.34 -3.09
C GLN A 25 4.49 -22.49 -4.33
N LEU A 26 5.41 -22.34 -5.28
CA LEU A 26 5.15 -21.59 -6.52
C LEU A 26 4.20 -22.36 -7.45
N ASP A 27 4.29 -23.68 -7.50
CA ASP A 27 3.34 -24.53 -8.24
C ASP A 27 1.94 -24.44 -7.61
N LYS A 28 1.87 -24.45 -6.27
CA LYS A 28 0.61 -24.24 -5.54
C LYS A 28 0.01 -22.87 -5.84
N LEU A 29 0.82 -21.80 -5.87
CA LEU A 29 0.35 -20.47 -6.24
C LEU A 29 -0.21 -20.43 -7.66
N LYS A 30 0.50 -20.99 -8.64
CA LYS A 30 0.01 -21.07 -10.03
C LYS A 30 -1.29 -21.85 -10.12
N ARG A 31 -1.40 -22.97 -9.40
CA ARG A 31 -2.64 -23.77 -9.33
C ARG A 31 -3.79 -22.99 -8.68
N LEU A 32 -3.53 -22.29 -7.56
CA LEU A 32 -4.51 -21.44 -6.87
C LEU A 32 -5.10 -20.39 -7.82
N ILE A 33 -4.24 -19.63 -8.50
CA ILE A 33 -4.61 -18.57 -9.43
C ILE A 33 -5.50 -19.11 -10.56
N ARG A 34 -5.14 -20.26 -11.15
CA ARG A 34 -5.93 -20.91 -12.21
C ARG A 34 -7.26 -21.43 -11.69
N ARG A 35 -7.27 -22.05 -10.51
CA ARG A 35 -8.51 -22.52 -9.86
C ARG A 35 -9.44 -21.39 -9.47
N ALA A 36 -8.89 -20.23 -9.11
CA ALA A 36 -9.66 -19.03 -8.85
C ALA A 36 -10.25 -18.39 -10.13
N GLY A 37 -9.86 -18.88 -11.29
CA GLY A 37 -10.49 -18.53 -12.56
C GLY A 37 -9.87 -17.34 -13.26
N ILE A 38 -8.60 -17.03 -13.04
CA ILE A 38 -7.89 -15.91 -13.73
C ILE A 38 -8.02 -16.01 -15.27
N GLU A 39 -8.17 -17.20 -15.81
CA GLU A 39 -8.34 -17.50 -17.24
C GLU A 39 -9.67 -16.94 -17.82
N GLN A 40 -10.59 -16.46 -16.98
CA GLN A 40 -11.80 -15.76 -17.42
C GLN A 40 -11.51 -14.34 -17.93
N ILE A 41 -10.33 -13.80 -17.63
CA ILE A 41 -9.85 -12.50 -18.14
C ILE A 41 -9.18 -12.76 -19.50
N ASP A 42 -9.52 -11.96 -20.50
CA ASP A 42 -8.84 -11.94 -21.79
C ASP A 42 -7.50 -11.20 -21.67
N PHE A 43 -6.40 -11.94 -21.64
CA PHE A 43 -5.04 -11.42 -21.55
C PHE A 43 -4.37 -11.19 -22.90
N GLU A 44 -4.95 -11.67 -24.00
CA GLU A 44 -4.27 -11.69 -25.29
C GLU A 44 -3.82 -10.27 -25.72
N ASN A 45 -2.51 -10.09 -25.86
CA ASN A 45 -1.83 -8.82 -26.20
C ASN A 45 -2.07 -7.64 -25.22
N LYS A 46 -2.62 -7.86 -24.02
CA LYS A 46 -2.94 -6.84 -23.02
C LYS A 46 -1.75 -6.47 -22.14
N PHE A 47 -1.62 -5.18 -21.81
CA PHE A 47 -0.70 -4.74 -20.75
C PHE A 47 -1.29 -5.06 -19.38
N VAL A 48 -0.50 -5.74 -18.55
CA VAL A 48 -0.94 -6.24 -17.24
C VAL A 48 -0.05 -5.64 -16.15
N ALA A 49 -0.61 -4.74 -15.36
CA ALA A 49 0.06 -4.20 -14.20
C ALA A 49 -0.04 -5.20 -13.02
N ILE A 50 1.07 -5.75 -12.60
CA ILE A 50 1.17 -6.50 -11.34
C ILE A 50 1.60 -5.51 -10.26
N LYS A 51 0.61 -5.02 -9.50
CA LYS A 51 0.86 -4.07 -8.41
C LYS A 51 1.38 -4.82 -7.19
N ILE A 52 2.58 -4.48 -6.79
CA ILE A 52 3.28 -5.10 -5.66
C ILE A 52 4.03 -4.02 -4.85
N HIS A 53 4.31 -4.28 -3.59
CA HIS A 53 5.22 -3.49 -2.77
C HIS A 53 6.62 -4.11 -2.83
N PHE A 54 7.65 -3.33 -3.20
CA PHE A 54 9.01 -3.84 -3.39
C PHE A 54 9.81 -3.97 -2.08
N GLY A 55 9.25 -3.54 -0.94
CA GLY A 55 9.96 -3.45 0.35
C GLY A 55 10.83 -2.18 0.45
N GLU A 56 10.95 -1.60 1.64
CA GLU A 56 11.94 -0.58 1.93
C GLU A 56 13.31 -1.23 2.16
N LEU A 57 14.42 -0.54 1.89
CA LEU A 57 15.76 -1.09 2.16
C LEU A 57 15.93 -1.38 3.65
N GLY A 58 16.37 -2.61 3.95
CA GLY A 58 16.52 -3.11 5.32
C GLY A 58 15.37 -3.99 5.79
N ASN A 59 14.17 -3.83 5.22
CA ASN A 59 13.04 -4.72 5.47
C ASN A 59 13.28 -6.07 4.78
N LEU A 60 12.97 -7.17 5.44
CA LEU A 60 13.09 -8.53 4.90
C LEU A 60 11.76 -9.32 4.92
N SER A 61 10.67 -8.71 5.41
CA SER A 61 9.35 -9.34 5.45
C SER A 61 8.57 -9.18 4.14
N PHE A 62 9.02 -8.38 3.19
CA PHE A 62 8.34 -8.20 1.90
C PHE A 62 8.29 -9.51 1.10
N LEU A 63 7.34 -9.61 0.17
CA LEU A 63 7.17 -10.79 -0.68
C LEU A 63 8.42 -11.06 -1.52
N ARG A 64 8.87 -12.32 -1.52
CA ARG A 64 10.01 -12.75 -2.33
C ARG A 64 9.73 -12.59 -3.83
N PRO A 65 10.71 -12.13 -4.63
CA PRO A 65 10.56 -11.95 -6.10
C PRO A 65 10.06 -13.19 -6.84
N ASN A 66 10.31 -14.38 -6.29
CA ASN A 66 9.85 -15.67 -6.84
C ASN A 66 8.32 -15.74 -6.99
N TYR A 67 7.56 -15.14 -6.08
CA TYR A 67 6.09 -15.09 -6.18
C TYR A 67 5.67 -14.18 -7.33
N ALA A 68 6.32 -13.02 -7.49
CA ALA A 68 6.08 -12.14 -8.63
C ALA A 68 6.38 -12.84 -9.96
N ARG A 69 7.48 -13.62 -10.02
CA ARG A 69 7.82 -14.44 -11.18
C ARG A 69 6.72 -15.44 -11.52
N ALA A 70 6.19 -16.17 -10.52
CA ALA A 70 5.14 -17.16 -10.75
C ALA A 70 3.86 -16.52 -11.32
N VAL A 71 3.49 -15.32 -10.86
CA VAL A 71 2.34 -14.57 -11.39
C VAL A 71 2.63 -14.06 -12.80
N ALA A 72 3.81 -13.48 -13.06
CA ALA A 72 4.21 -13.00 -14.38
C ALA A 72 4.24 -14.14 -15.42
N ASP A 73 4.70 -15.34 -15.02
CA ASP A 73 4.69 -16.52 -15.90
C ASP A 73 3.25 -16.91 -16.30
N VAL A 74 2.31 -16.95 -15.33
CA VAL A 74 0.88 -17.23 -15.62
C VAL A 74 0.31 -16.20 -16.59
N VAL A 75 0.57 -14.92 -16.38
CA VAL A 75 0.10 -13.86 -17.28
C VAL A 75 0.65 -14.05 -18.70
N LYS A 76 1.94 -14.38 -18.84
CA LYS A 76 2.57 -14.62 -20.16
C LYS A 76 2.01 -15.87 -20.84
N GLU A 77 1.79 -16.94 -20.08
CA GLU A 77 1.16 -18.17 -20.59
C GLU A 77 -0.25 -17.93 -21.14
N LEU A 78 -0.94 -16.88 -20.60
CA LEU A 78 -2.25 -16.43 -21.06
C LEU A 78 -2.18 -15.35 -22.17
N GLY A 79 -1.01 -15.03 -22.71
CA GLY A 79 -0.80 -14.06 -23.81
C GLY A 79 -0.64 -12.63 -23.37
N GLY A 80 -0.62 -12.33 -22.07
CA GLY A 80 -0.48 -10.98 -21.51
C GLY A 80 0.97 -10.45 -21.49
N LYS A 81 1.11 -9.14 -21.37
CA LYS A 81 2.39 -8.40 -21.28
C LYS A 81 2.55 -7.85 -19.86
N PRO A 82 3.06 -8.64 -18.89
CA PRO A 82 3.15 -8.20 -17.51
C PRO A 82 4.31 -7.22 -17.28
N PHE A 83 4.08 -6.30 -16.35
CA PHE A 83 5.11 -5.51 -15.70
C PHE A 83 4.81 -5.40 -14.20
N LEU A 84 5.86 -5.29 -13.37
CA LEU A 84 5.71 -4.99 -11.96
C LEU A 84 5.63 -3.49 -11.76
N THR A 85 4.81 -3.04 -10.82
CA THR A 85 4.63 -1.62 -10.57
C THR A 85 4.34 -1.30 -9.11
N ASP A 86 4.76 -0.11 -8.72
CA ASP A 86 4.41 0.62 -7.49
C ASP A 86 4.48 2.12 -7.79
N CYS A 87 4.03 2.98 -6.88
CA CYS A 87 4.23 4.43 -6.94
C CYS A 87 5.23 4.87 -5.87
N ASN A 88 5.90 6.00 -6.14
CA ASN A 88 6.88 6.60 -5.24
C ASN A 88 6.26 6.94 -3.87
N THR A 89 7.11 6.96 -2.84
CA THR A 89 6.69 7.23 -1.46
C THR A 89 6.66 8.73 -1.13
N LEU A 90 5.95 9.08 -0.05
CA LEU A 90 5.94 10.44 0.51
C LEU A 90 7.02 10.64 1.57
N TYR A 91 7.31 9.59 2.33
CA TYR A 91 8.25 9.64 3.45
C TYR A 91 9.70 9.58 2.95
N VAL A 92 10.60 9.94 3.84
CA VAL A 92 12.04 9.77 3.64
C VAL A 92 12.38 8.30 3.63
N GLY A 93 12.98 7.84 2.55
CA GLY A 93 13.33 6.43 2.35
C GLY A 93 13.96 6.22 0.99
N SER A 94 14.21 4.99 0.63
CA SER A 94 14.90 4.61 -0.60
C SER A 94 13.98 4.55 -1.83
N ARG A 95 12.68 4.85 -1.71
CA ARG A 95 11.70 4.77 -2.79
C ARG A 95 11.02 6.11 -3.10
N LYS A 96 11.74 7.22 -2.87
CA LYS A 96 11.22 8.59 -2.98
C LYS A 96 11.10 9.09 -4.43
N ASN A 97 11.89 8.56 -5.35
CA ASN A 97 11.83 8.85 -6.78
C ASN A 97 12.08 7.57 -7.58
N ALA A 98 11.74 7.57 -8.88
CA ALA A 98 11.78 6.34 -9.67
C ALA A 98 13.15 5.68 -9.76
N LEU A 99 14.25 6.46 -9.77
CA LEU A 99 15.60 5.89 -9.87
C LEU A 99 15.94 5.12 -8.59
N GLU A 100 15.81 5.78 -7.43
CA GLU A 100 16.05 5.16 -6.12
C GLU A 100 15.07 4.00 -5.87
N HIS A 101 13.82 4.15 -6.30
CA HIS A 101 12.80 3.11 -6.15
C HIS A 101 13.14 1.85 -6.97
N ILE A 102 13.60 1.99 -8.21
CA ILE A 102 14.06 0.87 -9.04
C ILE A 102 15.32 0.24 -8.44
N ASP A 103 16.27 1.06 -7.98
CA ASP A 103 17.49 0.55 -7.32
C ASP A 103 17.14 -0.24 -6.06
N THR A 104 16.20 0.25 -5.26
CA THR A 104 15.68 -0.47 -4.08
C THR A 104 15.05 -1.80 -4.48
N ALA A 105 14.18 -1.80 -5.49
CA ALA A 105 13.56 -3.02 -5.99
C ALA A 105 14.61 -4.03 -6.47
N TYR A 106 15.67 -3.57 -7.14
CA TYR A 106 16.77 -4.45 -7.60
C TYR A 106 17.58 -5.01 -6.43
N GLN A 107 17.88 -4.20 -5.42
CA GLN A 107 18.57 -4.65 -4.21
C GLN A 107 17.75 -5.68 -3.43
N ASN A 108 16.43 -5.53 -3.43
CA ASN A 108 15.48 -6.50 -2.87
C ASN A 108 15.20 -7.71 -3.80
N GLY A 109 15.93 -7.82 -4.91
CA GLY A 109 15.92 -8.97 -5.81
C GLY A 109 14.86 -8.91 -6.92
N PHE A 110 14.07 -7.86 -7.04
CA PHE A 110 13.06 -7.71 -8.11
C PHE A 110 13.68 -7.28 -9.45
N THR A 111 14.73 -7.95 -9.89
CA THR A 111 15.32 -7.67 -11.21
C THR A 111 14.47 -8.27 -12.32
N PRO A 112 14.49 -7.73 -13.56
CA PRO A 112 13.79 -8.32 -14.70
C PRO A 112 14.18 -9.78 -14.97
N TYR A 113 15.42 -10.15 -14.66
CA TYR A 113 15.90 -11.54 -14.77
C TYR A 113 15.20 -12.44 -13.74
N ALA A 114 15.10 -12.01 -12.49
CA ALA A 114 14.49 -12.78 -11.41
C ALA A 114 12.97 -12.90 -11.57
N THR A 115 12.30 -11.78 -11.90
CA THR A 115 10.84 -11.68 -11.96
C THR A 115 10.26 -12.00 -13.33
N GLY A 116 11.10 -12.05 -14.36
CA GLY A 116 10.68 -12.33 -15.74
C GLY A 116 9.93 -11.20 -16.43
N CYS A 117 9.78 -10.02 -15.84
CA CYS A 117 9.17 -8.85 -16.47
C CYS A 117 9.84 -7.55 -15.98
N GLN A 118 9.56 -6.45 -16.67
CA GLN A 118 10.13 -5.15 -16.36
C GLN A 118 9.45 -4.51 -15.14
N ILE A 119 10.12 -3.53 -14.54
CA ILE A 119 9.55 -2.64 -13.51
C ILE A 119 9.24 -1.28 -14.15
N ILE A 120 8.05 -0.77 -13.88
CA ILE A 120 7.64 0.59 -14.23
C ILE A 120 7.13 1.26 -12.95
N ILE A 121 7.72 2.37 -12.54
CA ILE A 121 7.20 3.18 -11.44
C ILE A 121 6.07 4.03 -11.98
N ALA A 122 4.85 3.75 -11.50
CA ALA A 122 3.62 4.18 -12.16
C ALA A 122 3.40 5.68 -12.16
N ASP A 123 3.92 6.40 -11.17
CA ASP A 123 3.78 7.86 -11.04
C ASP A 123 5.03 8.64 -11.53
N GLY A 124 5.86 7.99 -12.35
CA GLY A 124 6.99 8.61 -13.04
C GLY A 124 8.15 9.00 -12.14
N LEU A 125 9.10 9.79 -12.71
CA LEU A 125 10.37 10.09 -12.07
C LEU A 125 10.24 10.70 -10.66
N LYS A 126 9.28 11.62 -10.47
CA LYS A 126 9.12 12.40 -9.23
C LYS A 126 7.79 12.15 -8.51
N GLY A 127 7.06 11.13 -8.89
CA GLY A 127 5.76 10.82 -8.30
C GLY A 127 4.63 11.76 -8.72
N THR A 128 4.76 12.39 -9.89
CA THR A 128 3.83 13.43 -10.37
C THR A 128 3.22 13.12 -11.74
N ASP A 129 3.47 11.93 -12.27
CA ASP A 129 2.84 11.43 -13.49
C ASP A 129 1.58 10.66 -13.07
N GLU A 130 0.40 11.30 -13.27
CA GLU A 130 -0.85 10.82 -12.69
C GLU A 130 -2.04 10.99 -13.61
N ALA A 131 -2.94 10.02 -13.57
CA ALA A 131 -4.29 10.12 -14.08
C ALA A 131 -5.23 10.61 -12.97
N LEU A 132 -6.15 11.48 -13.34
CA LEU A 132 -7.25 11.93 -12.47
C LEU A 132 -8.47 11.06 -12.77
N VAL A 133 -8.88 10.27 -11.78
CA VAL A 133 -9.94 9.25 -11.94
C VAL A 133 -11.13 9.61 -11.07
N PRO A 134 -12.31 9.89 -11.65
CA PRO A 134 -13.52 10.14 -10.86
C PRO A 134 -13.87 8.94 -9.99
N VAL A 135 -14.28 9.19 -8.74
CA VAL A 135 -14.72 8.16 -7.79
C VAL A 135 -16.22 8.25 -7.66
N GLU A 136 -16.94 7.40 -8.38
CA GLU A 136 -18.38 7.37 -8.30
C GLU A 136 -18.84 6.85 -6.93
N GLY A 137 -19.67 7.64 -6.23
CA GLY A 137 -20.12 7.32 -4.86
C GLY A 137 -19.09 7.61 -3.76
N GLY A 138 -17.95 8.22 -4.08
CA GLY A 138 -16.95 8.63 -3.10
C GLY A 138 -17.47 9.74 -2.18
N GLU A 139 -17.19 9.63 -0.88
CA GLU A 139 -17.59 10.59 0.13
C GLU A 139 -16.47 11.56 0.49
N TYR A 140 -15.22 11.08 0.44
CA TYR A 140 -14.02 11.82 0.80
C TYR A 140 -13.20 12.24 -0.41
N VAL A 141 -13.27 11.47 -1.51
CA VAL A 141 -12.49 11.69 -2.73
C VAL A 141 -13.45 11.79 -3.92
N ARG A 142 -13.43 12.90 -4.62
CA ARG A 142 -14.19 13.08 -5.86
C ARG A 142 -13.44 12.57 -7.08
N GLU A 143 -12.13 12.77 -7.07
CA GLU A 143 -11.23 12.46 -8.17
C GLU A 143 -9.90 11.98 -7.60
N ALA A 144 -9.65 10.68 -7.72
CA ALA A 144 -8.43 10.07 -7.22
C ALA A 144 -7.25 10.32 -8.17
N LYS A 145 -6.08 10.56 -7.60
CA LYS A 145 -4.83 10.82 -8.32
C LYS A 145 -4.00 9.53 -8.34
N ILE A 146 -4.12 8.77 -9.41
CA ILE A 146 -3.53 7.44 -9.57
C ILE A 146 -2.30 7.53 -10.48
N GLY A 147 -1.24 6.76 -10.18
CA GLY A 147 -0.06 6.68 -11.04
C GLY A 147 -0.42 6.32 -12.48
N GLN A 148 0.03 7.10 -13.45
CA GLN A 148 -0.40 7.04 -14.86
C GLN A 148 -0.21 5.65 -15.47
N ALA A 149 0.96 5.01 -15.28
CA ALA A 149 1.22 3.71 -15.89
C ALA A 149 0.32 2.59 -15.32
N LEU A 150 -0.19 2.73 -14.09
CA LEU A 150 -1.18 1.81 -13.54
C LEU A 150 -2.54 1.97 -14.26
N MET A 151 -2.88 3.19 -14.65
CA MET A 151 -4.11 3.50 -15.39
C MET A 151 -4.01 3.19 -16.90
N ASP A 152 -2.79 3.18 -17.46
CA ASP A 152 -2.53 2.78 -18.85
C ASP A 152 -2.61 1.26 -19.06
N ALA A 153 -2.55 0.47 -17.99
CA ALA A 153 -2.68 -0.98 -18.06
C ALA A 153 -4.12 -1.40 -18.38
N ASP A 154 -4.28 -2.40 -19.24
CA ASP A 154 -5.58 -2.99 -19.58
C ASP A 154 -6.15 -3.82 -18.42
N ILE A 155 -5.26 -4.48 -17.64
CA ILE A 155 -5.59 -5.40 -16.56
C ILE A 155 -4.74 -5.06 -15.35
N VAL A 156 -5.34 -5.13 -14.15
CA VAL A 156 -4.63 -4.93 -12.88
C VAL A 156 -4.67 -6.21 -12.04
N ILE A 157 -3.51 -6.66 -11.63
CA ILE A 157 -3.37 -7.75 -10.64
C ILE A 157 -2.74 -7.16 -9.38
N SER A 158 -3.41 -7.28 -8.22
CA SER A 158 -2.75 -7.02 -6.95
C SER A 158 -2.03 -8.28 -6.48
N LEU A 159 -0.72 -8.18 -6.28
CA LEU A 159 0.08 -9.19 -5.60
C LEU A 159 0.47 -8.61 -4.25
N THR A 160 -0.17 -9.09 -3.20
CA THR A 160 -0.20 -8.42 -1.91
C THR A 160 0.47 -9.26 -0.83
N HIS A 161 1.40 -8.66 -0.11
CA HIS A 161 1.82 -9.12 1.20
C HIS A 161 0.77 -8.67 2.23
N PHE A 162 0.09 -9.62 2.86
CA PHE A 162 -0.90 -9.33 3.90
C PHE A 162 -0.19 -9.28 5.26
N LYS A 163 -0.25 -8.14 5.96
CA LYS A 163 0.47 -7.87 7.21
C LYS A 163 -0.20 -6.76 8.00
N GLY A 164 0.26 -6.53 9.25
CA GLY A 164 -0.15 -5.40 10.07
C GLY A 164 0.17 -4.03 9.46
N HIS A 165 -0.44 -3.00 10.01
CA HIS A 165 -0.21 -1.62 9.60
C HIS A 165 -0.62 -0.63 10.69
N GLU A 166 0.28 0.27 11.04
CA GLU A 166 0.19 1.21 12.16
C GLU A 166 -0.94 2.25 12.07
N GLN A 167 -1.52 2.50 10.89
CA GLN A 167 -2.61 3.47 10.69
C GLN A 167 -3.89 2.85 10.10
N ALA A 168 -3.78 1.72 9.41
CA ALA A 168 -4.91 1.10 8.73
C ALA A 168 -5.38 -0.20 9.40
N GLY A 169 -4.71 -0.63 10.48
CA GLY A 169 -4.87 -1.93 11.10
C GLY A 169 -4.12 -3.02 10.36
N PHE A 170 -4.41 -3.26 9.09
CA PHE A 170 -3.63 -4.13 8.22
C PHE A 170 -3.38 -3.53 6.82
N GLY A 171 -2.42 -4.10 6.10
CA GLY A 171 -2.17 -3.84 4.69
C GLY A 171 -2.55 -5.05 3.84
N GLY A 172 -3.69 -4.97 3.18
CA GLY A 172 -4.22 -5.97 2.25
C GLY A 172 -4.26 -5.50 0.79
N ALA A 173 -5.08 -6.15 -0.03
CA ALA A 173 -5.26 -5.84 -1.45
C ALA A 173 -5.77 -4.40 -1.66
N MET A 174 -6.73 -3.95 -0.84
CA MET A 174 -7.24 -2.58 -0.93
C MET A 174 -6.15 -1.57 -0.64
N LYS A 175 -5.35 -1.75 0.41
CA LYS A 175 -4.24 -0.83 0.70
C LYS A 175 -3.16 -0.86 -0.38
N ASN A 176 -2.82 -2.05 -0.90
CA ASN A 176 -1.85 -2.21 -1.98
C ASN A 176 -2.28 -1.45 -3.24
N LEU A 177 -3.56 -1.49 -3.61
CA LEU A 177 -4.10 -0.77 -4.77
C LEU A 177 -4.37 0.71 -4.46
N GLY A 178 -5.09 1.03 -3.40
CA GLY A 178 -5.53 2.38 -3.08
C GLY A 178 -4.38 3.29 -2.67
N MET A 179 -3.74 2.99 -1.53
CA MET A 179 -2.57 3.77 -1.09
C MET A 179 -1.39 3.56 -2.02
N GLY A 180 -1.08 2.32 -2.37
CA GLY A 180 0.05 1.98 -3.22
C GLY A 180 -0.07 2.51 -4.65
N GLY A 181 -1.27 2.52 -5.24
CA GLY A 181 -1.54 3.04 -6.59
C GLY A 181 -1.68 4.56 -6.68
N GLY A 182 -1.89 5.25 -5.55
CA GLY A 182 -1.94 6.70 -5.52
C GLY A 182 -0.60 7.33 -5.93
N SER A 183 -0.65 8.38 -6.78
CA SER A 183 0.52 9.23 -7.03
C SER A 183 0.98 9.92 -5.74
N ARG A 184 2.04 10.68 -5.79
CA ARG A 184 2.49 11.48 -4.63
C ARG A 184 1.39 12.39 -4.10
N ALA A 185 0.68 13.10 -4.98
CA ALA A 185 -0.46 13.94 -4.61
C ALA A 185 -1.63 13.11 -4.06
N GLY A 186 -1.87 11.94 -4.65
CA GLY A 186 -2.88 10.99 -4.17
C GLY A 186 -2.58 10.44 -2.77
N LYS A 187 -1.33 10.05 -2.52
CA LYS A 187 -0.92 9.63 -1.18
C LYS A 187 -1.07 10.75 -0.15
N MET A 188 -0.73 12.00 -0.53
CA MET A 188 -0.95 13.15 0.35
C MET A 188 -2.42 13.37 0.68
N GLU A 189 -3.31 13.26 -0.31
CA GLU A 189 -4.75 13.41 -0.09
C GLU A 189 -5.30 12.31 0.83
N GLN A 190 -4.76 11.10 0.75
CA GLN A 190 -5.18 10.01 1.62
C GLN A 190 -4.73 10.22 3.07
N HIS A 191 -3.47 10.63 3.30
CA HIS A 191 -2.90 10.78 4.64
C HIS A 191 -3.30 12.07 5.37
N ALA A 192 -3.73 13.12 4.64
CA ALA A 192 -3.93 14.44 5.23
C ALA A 192 -5.03 15.23 4.51
N ALA A 193 -5.14 16.51 4.88
CA ALA A 193 -5.81 17.52 4.06
C ALA A 193 -5.04 17.82 2.74
N GLY A 194 -4.01 17.04 2.42
CA GLY A 194 -3.26 17.11 1.17
C GLY A 194 -2.18 18.18 1.13
N LYS A 195 -1.66 18.68 2.26
CA LYS A 195 -0.69 19.79 2.28
C LYS A 195 0.56 19.43 3.08
N PRO A 196 1.77 19.73 2.56
CA PRO A 196 3.03 19.42 3.23
C PRO A 196 3.42 20.47 4.27
N ASN A 197 4.21 20.05 5.26
CA ASN A 197 4.81 20.88 6.28
C ASN A 197 6.33 20.97 6.12
N VAL A 198 6.94 22.03 6.66
CA VAL A 198 8.40 22.23 6.64
C VAL A 198 8.97 22.08 8.04
N SER A 199 9.91 21.13 8.21
CA SER A 199 10.79 21.10 9.37
C SER A 199 11.93 22.09 9.14
N THR A 200 11.86 23.23 9.78
CA THR A 200 12.84 24.32 9.58
C THR A 200 14.23 23.98 10.07
N GLU A 201 14.36 23.05 11.03
CA GLU A 201 15.62 22.62 11.65
C GLU A 201 16.61 22.04 10.64
N HIS A 202 16.11 21.36 9.59
CA HIS A 202 16.93 20.74 8.56
C HIS A 202 17.03 21.58 7.28
N CYS A 203 16.25 22.65 7.16
CA CYS A 203 16.25 23.50 5.97
C CYS A 203 17.60 24.24 5.82
N VAL A 204 18.22 24.11 4.64
CA VAL A 204 19.50 24.74 4.30
C VAL A 204 19.34 25.98 3.40
N GLY A 205 18.11 26.41 3.13
CA GLY A 205 17.81 27.60 2.32
C GLY A 205 18.13 27.45 0.83
N CYS A 206 18.14 26.23 0.29
CA CYS A 206 18.53 25.97 -1.12
C CYS A 206 17.51 26.43 -2.16
N ARG A 207 16.29 26.78 -1.75
CA ARG A 207 15.17 27.26 -2.60
C ARG A 207 14.72 26.27 -3.70
N ALA A 208 15.09 25.00 -3.64
CA ALA A 208 14.65 24.01 -4.62
C ALA A 208 13.10 23.85 -4.62
N CYS A 209 12.48 23.87 -3.44
CA CYS A 209 11.03 23.77 -3.27
C CYS A 209 10.28 25.00 -3.84
N GLU A 210 10.84 26.21 -3.71
CA GLU A 210 10.28 27.43 -4.30
C GLU A 210 10.31 27.35 -5.84
N LYS A 211 11.46 26.94 -6.41
CA LYS A 211 11.64 26.85 -7.87
C LYS A 211 10.70 25.85 -8.55
N ILE A 212 10.33 24.77 -7.84
CA ILE A 212 9.44 23.73 -8.38
C ILE A 212 7.97 24.04 -8.15
N CYS A 213 7.64 25.01 -7.27
CA CYS A 213 6.26 25.32 -6.91
C CYS A 213 5.58 26.15 -8.02
N ALA A 214 4.67 25.52 -8.77
CA ALA A 214 3.90 26.23 -9.80
C ALA A 214 2.82 27.18 -9.24
N HIS A 215 2.56 27.15 -7.94
CA HIS A 215 1.50 27.92 -7.27
C HIS A 215 2.04 29.05 -6.39
N ASN A 216 3.36 29.29 -6.41
CA ASN A 216 4.02 30.31 -5.59
C ASN A 216 3.62 30.20 -4.09
N ALA A 217 3.43 28.99 -3.60
CA ALA A 217 3.03 28.71 -2.23
C ALA A 217 4.21 28.57 -1.26
N VAL A 218 5.44 28.76 -1.73
CA VAL A 218 6.64 28.62 -0.88
C VAL A 218 7.32 29.98 -0.73
N SER A 219 7.56 30.39 0.52
CA SER A 219 8.32 31.61 0.88
C SER A 219 9.55 31.26 1.71
N PHE A 220 10.42 32.26 1.94
CA PHE A 220 11.66 32.15 2.71
C PHE A 220 11.84 33.34 3.65
N ASP A 221 10.78 33.69 4.38
CA ASP A 221 10.74 34.86 5.26
C ASP A 221 11.35 34.59 6.65
N GLY A 222 11.34 33.31 7.08
CA GLY A 222 11.96 32.89 8.33
C GLY A 222 13.47 32.68 8.18
N THR A 223 14.19 32.78 9.31
CA THR A 223 15.64 32.52 9.39
C THR A 223 15.98 31.58 10.53
N ARG A 224 17.10 30.87 10.40
CA ARG A 224 17.73 30.12 11.50
C ARG A 224 19.24 30.16 11.40
N GLU A 225 19.90 29.95 12.52
CA GLU A 225 21.34 29.71 12.55
C GLU A 225 21.65 28.25 12.17
N ARG A 226 22.66 28.06 11.31
CA ARG A 226 23.18 26.76 10.89
C ARG A 226 24.67 26.68 11.18
N GLU A 227 25.05 25.68 11.95
CA GLU A 227 26.46 25.35 12.13
C GLU A 227 26.99 24.61 10.91
N LEU A 228 28.15 25.02 10.43
CA LEU A 228 28.87 24.40 9.31
C LEU A 228 29.88 23.38 9.84
N ALA A 229 30.33 22.47 8.98
CA ALA A 229 31.38 21.49 9.33
C ALA A 229 32.69 22.14 9.81
N SER A 230 32.93 23.41 9.51
CA SER A 230 34.06 24.21 9.99
C SER A 230 33.88 24.76 11.40
N GLY A 231 32.73 24.53 12.06
CA GLY A 231 32.36 25.15 13.34
C GLY A 231 31.86 26.60 13.23
N ALA A 232 31.82 27.18 12.03
CA ALA A 232 31.28 28.52 11.81
C ALA A 232 29.76 28.50 11.74
N THR A 233 29.09 29.49 12.28
CA THR A 233 27.63 29.66 12.20
C THR A 233 27.25 30.54 11.02
N ARG A 234 26.21 30.17 10.30
CA ARG A 234 25.63 30.93 9.19
C ARG A 234 24.13 31.06 9.34
N THR A 235 23.61 32.27 9.21
CA THR A 235 22.18 32.52 9.09
C THR A 235 21.68 32.04 7.72
N VAL A 236 20.65 31.18 7.71
CA VAL A 236 19.99 30.70 6.50
C VAL A 236 18.52 31.04 6.52
N HIS A 237 17.99 31.47 5.40
CA HIS A 237 16.54 31.63 5.23
C HIS A 237 15.90 30.25 5.10
N VAL A 238 14.78 30.01 5.80
CA VAL A 238 14.09 28.72 5.82
C VAL A 238 12.78 28.80 5.06
N ALA A 239 12.41 27.69 4.44
CA ALA A 239 11.16 27.59 3.69
C ALA A 239 9.95 27.62 4.62
N ALA A 240 8.87 28.25 4.15
CA ALA A 240 7.52 28.15 4.69
C ALA A 240 6.54 27.85 3.54
N ILE A 241 5.46 27.15 3.83
CA ILE A 241 4.43 26.81 2.83
C ILE A 241 3.11 27.48 3.23
N ASP A 242 2.63 28.33 2.35
CA ASP A 242 1.30 28.92 2.43
C ASP A 242 0.26 27.86 2.03
N HIS A 243 -0.48 27.36 2.99
CA HIS A 243 -1.47 26.31 2.79
C HIS A 243 -2.72 26.79 2.02
N ASP A 244 -3.01 28.09 1.99
CA ASP A 244 -4.15 28.62 1.21
C ASP A 244 -3.84 28.59 -0.30
N ARG A 245 -2.57 28.74 -0.66
CA ARG A 245 -2.09 28.69 -2.04
C ARG A 245 -1.63 27.30 -2.46
N CYS A 246 -1.32 26.43 -1.52
CA CYS A 246 -0.83 25.08 -1.77
C CYS A 246 -1.96 24.16 -2.25
N VAL A 247 -1.78 23.51 -3.39
CA VAL A 247 -2.73 22.54 -3.97
C VAL A 247 -2.40 21.08 -3.64
N GLY A 248 -1.41 20.82 -2.78
CA GLY A 248 -1.09 19.47 -2.33
C GLY A 248 -0.38 18.57 -3.37
N CYS A 249 0.19 19.09 -4.45
CA CYS A 249 0.82 18.27 -5.51
C CYS A 249 2.11 17.55 -5.09
N GLY A 250 2.69 17.81 -3.92
CA GLY A 250 3.87 17.15 -3.36
C GLY A 250 5.20 17.36 -4.09
N ARG A 251 5.27 18.17 -5.15
CA ARG A 251 6.51 18.41 -5.93
C ARG A 251 7.65 18.93 -5.06
N CYS A 252 7.35 19.76 -4.06
CA CYS A 252 8.33 20.31 -3.13
C CYS A 252 8.97 19.23 -2.24
N ILE A 253 8.24 18.19 -1.87
CA ILE A 253 8.77 17.02 -1.14
C ILE A 253 9.82 16.32 -2.00
N ALA A 254 9.49 16.04 -3.27
CA ALA A 254 10.41 15.39 -4.21
C ALA A 254 11.66 16.22 -4.51
N ALA A 255 11.55 17.55 -4.49
CA ALA A 255 12.66 18.47 -4.77
C ALA A 255 13.58 18.71 -3.57
N CYS A 256 13.16 18.31 -2.36
CA CYS A 256 13.91 18.57 -1.14
C CYS A 256 14.94 17.48 -0.86
N ASN A 257 16.22 17.75 -1.17
CA ASN A 257 17.33 16.84 -0.88
C ASN A 257 17.75 16.81 0.60
N GLN A 258 17.13 17.64 1.44
CA GLN A 258 17.39 17.67 2.89
C GLN A 258 16.23 17.03 3.67
N ASP A 259 15.24 16.49 2.98
CA ASP A 259 14.07 15.84 3.54
C ASP A 259 13.33 16.64 4.65
N CYS A 260 13.47 17.97 4.58
CA CYS A 260 12.84 18.87 5.52
C CYS A 260 11.39 19.22 5.17
N ILE A 261 10.89 18.83 3.99
CA ILE A 261 9.49 18.98 3.63
C ILE A 261 8.83 17.60 3.72
N LYS A 262 7.84 17.50 4.60
CA LYS A 262 7.15 16.24 4.91
C LYS A 262 5.65 16.39 4.64
N PRO A 263 4.95 15.31 4.30
CA PRO A 263 3.48 15.32 4.29
C PRO A 263 2.94 15.60 5.68
N GLY A 264 1.74 16.16 5.77
CA GLY A 264 0.95 16.09 7.00
C GLY A 264 0.43 14.66 7.18
N TYR A 265 0.31 14.21 8.42
CA TYR A 265 -0.32 12.93 8.79
C TYR A 265 -1.41 13.24 9.82
N ASP A 266 -2.38 14.07 9.42
CA ASP A 266 -3.42 14.59 10.28
C ASP A 266 -4.81 13.98 10.01
N ALA A 267 -4.90 13.06 9.05
CA ALA A 267 -6.12 12.30 8.85
C ALA A 267 -6.28 11.26 9.97
N ALA A 268 -7.44 11.25 10.62
CA ALA A 268 -7.81 10.17 11.51
C ALA A 268 -7.74 8.81 10.77
N ALA A 269 -7.41 7.75 11.47
CA ALA A 269 -7.28 6.39 10.91
C ALA A 269 -8.53 5.98 10.10
N ASP A 270 -9.71 6.32 10.58
CA ASP A 270 -10.98 6.03 9.91
C ASP A 270 -11.10 6.73 8.55
N VAL A 271 -10.74 8.01 8.49
CA VAL A 271 -10.77 8.79 7.24
C VAL A 271 -9.75 8.25 6.24
N LEU A 272 -8.56 7.88 6.71
CA LEU A 272 -7.56 7.22 5.90
C LEU A 272 -8.10 5.91 5.31
N ASN A 273 -8.73 5.07 6.13
CA ASN A 273 -9.33 3.81 5.74
C ASN A 273 -10.44 3.98 4.69
N CYS A 274 -11.31 4.98 4.84
CA CYS A 274 -12.32 5.32 3.83
C CYS A 274 -11.67 5.73 2.50
N LYS A 275 -10.66 6.61 2.54
CA LYS A 275 -9.97 7.07 1.34
C LYS A 275 -9.20 5.94 0.64
N ILE A 276 -8.63 4.98 1.37
CA ILE A 276 -8.00 3.78 0.79
C ILE A 276 -9.02 2.99 -0.04
N ALA A 277 -10.23 2.77 0.47
CA ALA A 277 -11.30 2.09 -0.26
C ALA A 277 -11.71 2.87 -1.53
N GLU A 278 -11.87 4.19 -1.45
CA GLU A 278 -12.22 5.04 -2.58
C GLU A 278 -11.13 5.07 -3.67
N TYR A 279 -9.87 5.14 -3.28
CA TYR A 279 -8.74 5.04 -4.20
C TYR A 279 -8.62 3.64 -4.84
N THR A 280 -8.93 2.57 -4.08
CA THR A 280 -8.99 1.22 -4.63
C THR A 280 -10.05 1.13 -5.72
N LYS A 281 -11.25 1.68 -5.46
CA LYS A 281 -12.34 1.75 -6.44
C LYS A 281 -11.89 2.45 -7.71
N ALA A 282 -11.23 3.60 -7.61
CA ALA A 282 -10.68 4.31 -8.77
C ALA A 282 -9.71 3.46 -9.61
N VAL A 283 -8.93 2.60 -8.97
CA VAL A 283 -7.98 1.73 -9.68
C VAL A 283 -8.70 0.60 -10.42
N VAL A 284 -9.75 0.00 -9.86
CA VAL A 284 -10.34 -1.24 -10.39
C VAL A 284 -11.63 -1.02 -11.19
N ASP A 285 -12.36 0.06 -10.96
CA ASP A 285 -13.62 0.31 -11.66
C ASP A 285 -13.41 0.39 -13.19
N GLY A 286 -14.28 -0.32 -13.91
CA GLY A 286 -14.29 -0.30 -15.37
C GLY A 286 -13.17 -1.10 -16.05
N ARG A 287 -12.36 -1.87 -15.30
CA ARG A 287 -11.32 -2.73 -15.85
C ARG A 287 -11.26 -4.11 -15.21
N PRO A 288 -10.80 -5.13 -15.93
CA PRO A 288 -10.54 -6.44 -15.34
C PRO A 288 -9.46 -6.35 -14.26
N SER A 289 -9.76 -6.89 -13.09
CA SER A 289 -8.80 -6.98 -11.99
C SER A 289 -8.84 -8.35 -11.33
N PHE A 290 -7.73 -8.75 -10.73
CA PHE A 290 -7.58 -10.00 -10.00
C PHE A 290 -6.67 -9.80 -8.79
N HIS A 291 -7.01 -10.39 -7.65
CA HIS A 291 -6.35 -10.14 -6.38
C HIS A 291 -5.73 -11.42 -5.83
N ILE A 292 -4.47 -11.32 -5.43
CA ILE A 292 -3.68 -12.39 -4.82
C ILE A 292 -3.10 -11.83 -3.53
N SER A 293 -3.37 -12.45 -2.40
CA SER A 293 -2.83 -12.08 -1.09
C SER A 293 -2.08 -13.25 -0.47
N LEU A 294 -0.86 -12.99 -0.03
CA LEU A 294 -0.02 -13.95 0.66
C LEU A 294 0.04 -13.56 2.14
N ALA A 295 -0.61 -14.35 2.98
CA ALA A 295 -0.62 -14.21 4.44
C ALA A 295 0.52 -15.05 5.02
N MET A 296 1.72 -14.50 4.94
CA MET A 296 2.99 -15.07 5.41
C MET A 296 3.91 -13.93 5.86
N ASP A 297 4.88 -14.22 6.72
CA ASP A 297 5.76 -13.19 7.29
C ASP A 297 4.94 -11.98 7.82
N ILE A 298 3.83 -12.25 8.54
CA ILE A 298 2.82 -11.25 8.92
C ILE A 298 3.40 -10.33 10.01
N SER A 299 4.23 -9.38 9.57
CA SER A 299 4.85 -8.38 10.43
C SER A 299 3.81 -7.44 11.05
N PRO A 300 4.08 -6.84 12.24
CA PRO A 300 3.19 -5.87 12.86
C PRO A 300 3.02 -4.60 12.03
N ASN A 301 4.07 -4.19 11.30
CA ASN A 301 4.14 -2.94 10.57
C ASN A 301 4.24 -3.15 9.05
N CYS A 302 4.07 -2.05 8.32
CA CYS A 302 4.12 -2.02 6.86
C CYS A 302 5.52 -2.30 6.32
N ASP A 303 5.63 -2.98 5.15
CA ASP A 303 6.88 -3.12 4.40
C ASP A 303 7.52 -1.79 3.98
N CYS A 304 6.86 -0.68 4.28
CA CYS A 304 7.36 0.67 4.03
C CYS A 304 8.36 1.16 5.10
N HIS A 305 8.54 0.41 6.18
CA HIS A 305 9.55 0.63 7.19
C HIS A 305 10.81 -0.18 6.89
N PRO A 306 12.02 0.38 7.04
CA PRO A 306 13.27 -0.37 6.87
C PRO A 306 13.45 -1.44 7.94
N GLU A 307 13.02 -1.16 9.16
CA GLU A 307 12.90 -2.12 10.24
C GLU A 307 11.68 -3.01 10.03
N ASN A 308 11.87 -4.29 10.18
CA ASN A 308 10.79 -5.25 10.29
C ASN A 308 10.94 -6.05 11.59
N ASP A 309 9.83 -6.50 12.12
CA ASP A 309 9.79 -7.28 13.35
C ASP A 309 9.31 -8.70 13.06
N THR A 310 9.41 -9.53 14.06
CA THR A 310 8.92 -10.91 14.07
C THR A 310 7.43 -10.95 13.71
N PRO A 311 7.00 -11.91 12.86
CA PRO A 311 5.58 -12.08 12.54
C PRO A 311 4.73 -12.26 13.80
N ILE A 312 3.56 -11.61 13.84
CA ILE A 312 2.63 -11.64 14.99
C ILE A 312 1.88 -12.97 15.13
N VAL A 313 1.70 -13.68 14.01
CA VAL A 313 1.13 -15.03 13.93
C VAL A 313 1.95 -15.87 12.94
N SER A 314 1.78 -17.17 12.95
CA SER A 314 2.45 -18.07 12.00
C SER A 314 1.95 -17.84 10.57
N ASP A 315 2.76 -18.21 9.57
CA ASP A 315 2.37 -18.22 8.18
C ASP A 315 1.09 -19.04 7.94
N ILE A 316 0.14 -18.46 7.21
CA ILE A 316 -1.19 -19.05 6.97
C ILE A 316 -1.28 -19.68 5.61
N GLY A 317 -1.08 -18.88 4.54
CA GLY A 317 -1.26 -19.36 3.19
C GLY A 317 -1.40 -18.29 2.13
N MET A 318 -1.95 -18.69 1.02
CA MET A 318 -2.16 -17.85 -0.17
C MET A 318 -3.65 -17.82 -0.51
N PHE A 319 -4.13 -16.65 -0.86
CA PHE A 319 -5.53 -16.38 -1.21
C PHE A 319 -5.62 -15.79 -2.61
N ALA A 320 -6.72 -16.04 -3.31
CA ALA A 320 -7.01 -15.46 -4.61
C ALA A 320 -8.50 -15.19 -4.79
N SER A 321 -8.87 -14.03 -5.34
CA SER A 321 -10.26 -13.61 -5.59
C SER A 321 -10.34 -12.56 -6.68
N PHE A 322 -11.53 -12.39 -7.26
CA PHE A 322 -11.88 -11.23 -8.07
C PHE A 322 -12.37 -10.04 -7.25
N ASP A 323 -12.69 -10.25 -5.96
CA ASP A 323 -13.20 -9.22 -5.07
C ASP A 323 -12.13 -8.80 -4.05
N PRO A 324 -11.65 -7.53 -4.08
CA PRO A 324 -10.60 -7.06 -3.19
C PRO A 324 -11.07 -6.92 -1.73
N VAL A 325 -12.36 -6.75 -1.48
CA VAL A 325 -12.94 -6.64 -0.15
C VAL A 325 -13.02 -8.02 0.49
N ALA A 326 -13.55 -8.98 -0.26
CA ALA A 326 -13.69 -10.37 0.19
C ALA A 326 -12.34 -11.02 0.52
N ILE A 327 -11.31 -10.79 -0.30
CA ILE A 327 -9.99 -11.37 -0.06
C ILE A 327 -9.34 -10.75 1.19
N ASP A 328 -9.49 -9.44 1.42
CA ASP A 328 -8.97 -8.78 2.60
C ASP A 328 -9.69 -9.25 3.86
N GLN A 329 -11.03 -9.38 3.82
CA GLN A 329 -11.80 -9.97 4.91
C GLN A 329 -11.36 -11.41 5.22
N ALA A 330 -11.21 -12.27 4.21
CA ALA A 330 -10.81 -13.65 4.40
C ALA A 330 -9.39 -13.78 5.00
N CYS A 331 -8.46 -12.90 4.59
CA CYS A 331 -7.13 -12.84 5.18
C CYS A 331 -7.18 -12.38 6.64
N ALA A 332 -7.97 -11.36 6.96
CA ALA A 332 -8.15 -10.87 8.33
C ALA A 332 -8.76 -11.95 9.24
N ASP A 333 -9.82 -12.63 8.79
CA ASP A 333 -10.45 -13.72 9.53
C ASP A 333 -9.47 -14.86 9.80
N ALA A 334 -8.60 -15.18 8.85
CA ALA A 334 -7.59 -16.22 9.01
C ALA A 334 -6.50 -15.82 10.03
N VAL A 335 -6.11 -14.54 10.09
CA VAL A 335 -5.20 -14.02 11.13
C VAL A 335 -5.88 -14.04 12.49
N MET A 336 -7.13 -13.59 12.59
CA MET A 336 -7.91 -13.62 13.84
C MET A 336 -8.11 -15.04 14.39
N ALA A 337 -8.15 -16.05 13.53
CA ALA A 337 -8.27 -17.45 13.92
C ALA A 337 -6.91 -18.11 14.28
N SER A 338 -5.80 -17.39 14.12
CA SER A 338 -4.46 -17.91 14.40
C SER A 338 -4.02 -17.60 15.83
N GLU A 339 -3.21 -18.50 16.41
CA GLU A 339 -2.60 -18.27 17.72
C GLU A 339 -1.47 -17.23 17.62
N PRO A 340 -1.38 -16.26 18.55
CA PRO A 340 -0.27 -15.31 18.60
C PRO A 340 1.09 -16.00 18.77
N LEU A 341 2.10 -15.53 18.08
CA LEU A 341 3.47 -15.97 18.33
C LEU A 341 4.03 -15.26 19.57
N PRO A 342 4.80 -15.97 20.41
CA PRO A 342 5.42 -15.38 21.61
C PRO A 342 6.57 -14.44 21.22
N ASN A 343 6.86 -13.47 22.07
CA ASN A 343 7.93 -12.47 21.90
C ASN A 343 7.77 -11.66 20.60
N THR A 344 6.59 -11.12 20.39
CA THR A 344 6.23 -10.28 19.24
C THR A 344 5.62 -8.97 19.71
N GLU A 345 5.54 -7.96 18.85
CA GLU A 345 4.86 -6.70 19.16
C GLU A 345 3.41 -6.93 19.63
N LEU A 346 2.71 -7.94 19.11
CA LEU A 346 1.37 -8.30 19.55
C LEU A 346 1.34 -8.70 21.03
N THR A 347 2.26 -9.57 21.46
CA THR A 347 2.32 -10.01 22.86
C THR A 347 2.80 -8.91 23.80
N ASP A 348 3.70 -8.05 23.32
CA ASP A 348 4.20 -6.90 24.08
C ASP A 348 3.11 -5.83 24.24
N SER A 349 2.34 -5.55 23.19
CA SER A 349 1.22 -4.62 23.24
C SER A 349 0.10 -5.11 24.16
N ALA A 350 -0.24 -6.40 24.10
CA ALA A 350 -1.20 -7.01 25.02
C ALA A 350 -0.76 -6.89 26.48
N ALA A 351 0.51 -7.15 26.78
CA ALA A 351 1.07 -7.02 28.12
C ALA A 351 1.10 -5.56 28.61
N LYS A 352 1.41 -4.60 27.74
CA LYS A 352 1.36 -3.16 28.06
C LYS A 352 -0.06 -2.70 28.39
N MET A 353 -1.05 -3.13 27.60
CA MET A 353 -2.46 -2.83 27.86
C MET A 353 -2.92 -3.37 29.22
N GLU A 354 -2.60 -4.63 29.52
CA GLU A 354 -2.92 -5.24 30.81
C GLU A 354 -2.27 -4.45 31.96
N HIS A 355 -1.01 -4.09 31.84
CA HIS A 355 -0.28 -3.30 32.84
C HIS A 355 -0.89 -1.91 33.07
N ASN A 356 -1.33 -1.24 32.00
CA ASN A 356 -1.92 0.10 32.04
C ASN A 356 -3.41 0.09 32.42
N HIS A 357 -4.03 -1.07 32.58
CA HIS A 357 -5.47 -1.22 32.75
C HIS A 357 -6.28 -0.62 31.57
N GLU A 358 -5.68 -0.62 30.37
CA GLU A 358 -6.33 -0.25 29.13
C GLU A 358 -7.03 -1.47 28.54
N HIS A 359 -8.26 -1.30 28.06
CA HIS A 359 -9.02 -2.40 27.51
C HIS A 359 -9.66 -1.99 26.19
N LEU A 360 -9.45 -2.82 25.17
CA LEU A 360 -10.27 -2.80 23.98
C LEU A 360 -11.62 -3.47 24.25
N GLU A 361 -12.68 -3.05 23.59
CA GLU A 361 -14.01 -3.59 23.79
C GLU A 361 -14.43 -4.52 22.65
N GLY A 362 -15.32 -5.45 22.94
CA GLY A 362 -15.97 -6.29 21.94
C GLY A 362 -15.01 -7.14 21.11
N GLU A 363 -15.14 -7.06 19.79
CA GLU A 363 -14.32 -7.83 18.84
C GLU A 363 -12.87 -7.32 18.77
N GLN A 364 -12.63 -6.04 19.01
CA GLN A 364 -11.30 -5.46 19.00
C GLN A 364 -10.40 -6.06 20.10
N ALA A 365 -10.96 -6.46 21.22
CA ALA A 365 -10.21 -7.07 22.32
C ALA A 365 -9.56 -8.43 21.98
N LYS A 366 -9.96 -9.04 20.87
CA LYS A 366 -9.43 -10.33 20.38
C LYS A 366 -8.74 -10.21 19.04
N ASP A 367 -8.68 -9.00 18.50
CA ASP A 367 -8.15 -8.75 17.17
C ASP A 367 -6.64 -8.47 17.23
N PRO A 368 -5.79 -9.33 16.65
CA PRO A 368 -4.34 -9.14 16.67
C PRO A 368 -3.90 -7.78 16.12
N PHE A 369 -4.59 -7.24 15.12
CA PHE A 369 -4.25 -5.95 14.53
C PHE A 369 -4.62 -4.79 15.45
N CYS A 370 -5.82 -4.82 16.07
CA CYS A 370 -6.25 -3.80 17.03
C CYS A 370 -5.44 -3.86 18.33
N ILE A 371 -5.03 -5.05 18.78
CA ILE A 371 -4.16 -5.19 19.96
C ILE A 371 -2.77 -4.61 19.65
N THR A 372 -2.23 -4.88 18.44
CA THR A 372 -0.92 -4.36 18.03
C THR A 372 -0.96 -2.84 17.84
N HIS A 373 -2.05 -2.32 17.27
CA HIS A 373 -2.26 -0.89 16.95
C HIS A 373 -3.62 -0.41 17.43
N PRO A 374 -3.78 -0.07 18.73
CA PRO A 374 -5.08 0.21 19.36
C PRO A 374 -5.84 1.41 18.78
N ASP A 375 -5.13 2.34 18.15
CA ASP A 375 -5.72 3.55 17.56
C ASP A 375 -6.29 3.32 16.15
N THR A 376 -6.37 2.05 15.69
CA THR A 376 -6.83 1.71 14.33
C THR A 376 -7.99 0.71 14.35
N ASP A 377 -8.88 0.84 13.36
CA ASP A 377 -9.88 -0.19 13.05
C ASP A 377 -9.98 -0.41 11.54
N TRP A 378 -9.45 -1.54 11.06
CA TRP A 378 -9.49 -1.94 9.66
C TRP A 378 -10.91 -2.21 9.13
N ARG A 379 -11.87 -2.50 10.03
CA ARG A 379 -13.28 -2.75 9.65
C ARG A 379 -13.92 -1.54 9.01
N VAL A 380 -13.43 -0.34 9.33
CA VAL A 380 -13.87 0.90 8.68
C VAL A 380 -13.60 0.87 7.18
N CYS A 381 -12.42 0.38 6.75
CA CYS A 381 -12.09 0.24 5.33
C CYS A 381 -13.04 -0.74 4.63
N ILE A 382 -13.29 -1.91 5.23
CA ILE A 382 -14.20 -2.94 4.71
C ILE A 382 -15.64 -2.40 4.58
N ALA A 383 -16.17 -1.82 5.65
CA ALA A 383 -17.53 -1.29 5.67
C ALA A 383 -17.72 -0.16 4.64
N HIS A 384 -16.73 0.74 4.52
CA HIS A 384 -16.80 1.81 3.53
C HIS A 384 -16.70 1.27 2.10
N ALA A 385 -15.84 0.28 1.86
CA ALA A 385 -15.72 -0.39 0.56
C ALA A 385 -17.02 -1.05 0.11
N GLU A 386 -17.75 -1.73 1.01
CA GLU A 386 -19.09 -2.26 0.73
C GLU A 386 -20.09 -1.14 0.44
N LYS A 387 -20.07 -0.06 1.24
CA LYS A 387 -20.99 1.07 1.10
C LYS A 387 -20.86 1.75 -0.27
N ILE A 388 -19.65 1.91 -0.79
CA ILE A 388 -19.41 2.51 -2.11
C ILE A 388 -19.52 1.51 -3.28
N GLY A 389 -19.85 0.25 -2.99
CA GLY A 389 -20.04 -0.80 -4.00
C GLY A 389 -18.74 -1.31 -4.64
N LEU A 390 -17.62 -1.29 -3.92
CA LEU A 390 -16.35 -1.84 -4.40
C LEU A 390 -16.35 -3.37 -4.40
N GLY A 391 -16.97 -4.01 -3.41
CA GLY A 391 -17.04 -5.45 -3.25
C GLY A 391 -17.91 -5.85 -2.06
N THR A 392 -17.71 -7.03 -1.52
CA THR A 392 -18.46 -7.54 -0.34
C THR A 392 -17.54 -8.24 0.65
N SER A 393 -17.78 -8.04 1.95
CA SER A 393 -17.12 -8.78 3.03
C SER A 393 -17.60 -10.23 3.16
N LYS A 394 -18.76 -10.55 2.54
CA LYS A 394 -19.32 -11.91 2.56
C LYS A 394 -18.64 -12.76 1.51
N TYR A 395 -18.06 -13.87 1.93
CA TYR A 395 -17.34 -14.75 1.02
C TYR A 395 -17.61 -16.24 1.28
N GLU A 396 -17.39 -17.04 0.24
CA GLU A 396 -17.28 -18.49 0.29
C GLU A 396 -15.80 -18.87 0.17
N LEU A 397 -15.22 -19.46 1.22
CA LEU A 397 -13.83 -19.94 1.18
C LEU A 397 -13.74 -21.30 0.50
N ILE A 398 -12.99 -21.37 -0.59
CA ILE A 398 -12.80 -22.58 -1.40
C ILE A 398 -11.35 -23.05 -1.24
N GLU A 399 -11.16 -24.16 -0.53
CA GLU A 399 -9.83 -24.74 -0.35
C GLU A 399 -9.34 -25.42 -1.65
N VAL A 400 -8.16 -25.04 -2.12
CA VAL A 400 -7.45 -25.62 -3.27
C VAL A 400 -6.36 -26.53 -2.74
N LYS A 401 -6.62 -27.85 -2.84
CA LYS A 401 -5.70 -28.91 -2.41
C LYS A 401 -4.68 -29.22 -3.49
#